data_df8d56f16b803ebd4458a3c495c965fc
#
_entry.id   df8d56f16b803ebd4458a3c495c965fc
#
_cell.length_a   1.000
_cell.length_b   1.000
_cell.length_c   1.000
_cell.angle_alpha   90.00
_cell.angle_beta   90.00
_cell.angle_gamma   90.00
#
_symmetry.space_group_name_H-M   'P 1'
#
loop_
_entity.id
_entity.type
_entity.pdbx_description
1 polymer ?
#
loop_
_entity_poly.entity_id
_entity_poly.type
_entity_poly.pdbx_seq_one_letter_code
_entity_poly.pdbx_strand_id
1 'polypeptide(L)'
;MQIVGDHLAELIPQGGTILTQCFGETIIGTVIRAARRQNKDFKVFCAETRPYLQGARLTSGCFAQMGFDTTVITDNMVAYAMEREGIDLFTSAADTIARDGHIANKIGTFQIAILAKYFGIPYYVTGIPDQDKHSKDDIVIEMRDPQQVLSYRGIPNTVPEVKAIYPSFDVVPPHLISGVVTDLSLIHI
;
A
#
# COMPACT_ATOMS: atom_id res chain seq x y z
N MET A 1 14.06 -10.51 -3.67
CA MET A 1 13.01 -9.55 -4.14
C MET A 1 12.16 -10.11 -5.28
N GLN A 2 12.74 -10.74 -6.35
CA GLN A 2 11.87 -11.30 -7.41
C GLN A 2 10.93 -12.39 -6.88
N ILE A 3 11.40 -13.23 -5.98
CA ILE A 3 10.61 -14.29 -5.31
C ILE A 3 9.41 -13.70 -4.54
N VAL A 4 9.57 -12.56 -3.88
CA VAL A 4 8.46 -11.84 -3.22
C VAL A 4 7.38 -11.47 -4.22
N GLY A 5 7.78 -10.97 -5.41
CA GLY A 5 6.84 -10.66 -6.48
C GLY A 5 6.13 -11.91 -7.02
N ASP A 6 6.81 -13.04 -7.11
CA ASP A 6 6.23 -14.31 -7.55
C ASP A 6 5.18 -14.80 -6.56
N HIS A 7 5.51 -14.83 -5.26
CA HIS A 7 4.58 -15.21 -4.21
C HIS A 7 3.36 -14.27 -4.14
N LEU A 8 3.56 -12.95 -4.26
CA LEU A 8 2.43 -12.01 -4.27
C LEU A 8 1.55 -12.23 -5.50
N ALA A 9 2.14 -12.45 -6.69
CA ALA A 9 1.38 -12.70 -7.90
C ALA A 9 0.54 -13.99 -7.81
N GLU A 10 0.99 -15.01 -7.09
CA GLU A 10 0.23 -16.24 -6.84
C GLU A 10 -1.03 -15.99 -6.03
N LEU A 11 -1.00 -15.02 -5.08
CA LEU A 11 -2.14 -14.66 -4.24
C LEU A 11 -3.21 -13.86 -4.99
N ILE A 12 -2.86 -13.23 -6.12
CA ILE A 12 -3.80 -12.45 -6.91
C ILE A 12 -4.63 -13.40 -7.79
N PRO A 13 -5.98 -13.39 -7.71
CA PRO A 13 -6.82 -14.18 -8.59
C PRO A 13 -6.61 -13.81 -10.08
N GLN A 14 -6.77 -14.77 -10.99
CA GLN A 14 -6.78 -14.48 -12.42
C GLN A 14 -7.99 -13.61 -12.76
N GLY A 15 -7.77 -12.48 -13.41
CA GLY A 15 -8.83 -11.50 -13.71
C GLY A 15 -9.33 -10.74 -12.50
N GLY A 16 -8.70 -10.92 -11.32
CA GLY A 16 -9.08 -10.26 -10.08
C GLY A 16 -8.74 -8.77 -10.05
N THR A 17 -9.10 -8.12 -8.96
CA THR A 17 -8.87 -6.68 -8.75
C THR A 17 -8.08 -6.46 -7.47
N ILE A 18 -6.93 -5.81 -7.55
CA ILE A 18 -6.15 -5.44 -6.38
C ILE A 18 -6.27 -3.95 -6.06
N LEU A 19 -6.21 -3.63 -4.77
CA LEU A 19 -6.01 -2.28 -4.29
C LEU A 19 -4.57 -2.15 -3.76
N THR A 20 -3.93 -1.03 -4.07
CA THR A 20 -2.63 -0.68 -3.51
C THR A 20 -2.53 0.82 -3.26
N GLN A 21 -1.50 1.24 -2.54
CA GLN A 21 -1.20 2.64 -2.28
C GLN A 21 0.32 2.87 -2.22
N CYS A 22 0.74 4.14 -2.24
CA CYS A 22 2.14 4.52 -2.22
C CYS A 22 2.93 3.96 -3.42
N PHE A 23 4.24 3.85 -3.29
CA PHE A 23 5.11 3.32 -4.33
C PHE A 23 6.28 2.55 -3.69
N GLY A 24 6.35 1.28 -3.99
CA GLY A 24 7.49 0.43 -3.69
C GLY A 24 8.10 -0.06 -5.00
N GLU A 25 9.09 0.65 -5.53
CA GLU A 25 9.67 0.42 -6.86
C GLU A 25 10.00 -1.06 -7.11
N THR A 26 10.74 -1.64 -6.19
CA THR A 26 11.18 -3.03 -6.30
C THR A 26 10.00 -4.00 -6.31
N ILE A 27 9.01 -3.79 -5.44
CA ILE A 27 7.85 -4.69 -5.31
C ILE A 27 6.95 -4.58 -6.54
N ILE A 28 6.61 -3.37 -6.97
CA ILE A 28 5.76 -3.16 -8.15
C ILE A 28 6.41 -3.77 -9.39
N GLY A 29 7.69 -3.51 -9.62
CA GLY A 29 8.41 -4.07 -10.75
C GLY A 29 8.50 -5.61 -10.70
N THR A 30 8.65 -6.21 -9.51
CA THR A 30 8.71 -7.67 -9.37
C THR A 30 7.35 -8.33 -9.57
N VAL A 31 6.27 -7.75 -9.04
CA VAL A 31 4.90 -8.26 -9.25
C VAL A 31 4.49 -8.19 -10.72
N ILE A 32 4.76 -7.09 -11.40
CA ILE A 32 4.48 -6.94 -12.84
C ILE A 32 5.22 -8.03 -13.65
N ARG A 33 6.51 -8.23 -13.38
CA ARG A 33 7.29 -9.30 -14.05
C ARG A 33 6.78 -10.69 -13.73
N ALA A 34 6.39 -10.95 -12.50
CA ALA A 34 5.81 -12.22 -12.07
C ALA A 34 4.48 -12.50 -12.77
N ALA A 35 3.58 -11.51 -12.79
CA ALA A 35 2.29 -11.62 -13.47
C ALA A 35 2.47 -11.98 -14.96
N ARG A 36 3.40 -11.33 -15.64
CA ARG A 36 3.70 -11.65 -17.05
C ARG A 36 4.24 -13.06 -17.25
N ARG A 37 5.17 -13.52 -16.39
CA ARG A 37 5.68 -14.91 -16.47
C ARG A 37 4.61 -15.95 -16.21
N GLN A 38 3.69 -15.64 -15.28
CA GLN A 38 2.58 -16.53 -14.92
C GLN A 38 1.37 -16.38 -15.85
N ASN A 39 1.46 -15.52 -16.87
CA ASN A 39 0.35 -15.17 -17.77
C ASN A 39 -0.90 -14.73 -17.01
N LYS A 40 -0.69 -13.96 -15.92
CA LYS A 40 -1.75 -13.39 -15.09
C LYS A 40 -2.11 -12.00 -15.55
N ASP A 41 -3.41 -11.76 -15.62
CA ASP A 41 -4.01 -10.45 -15.81
C ASP A 41 -4.88 -10.11 -14.60
N PHE A 42 -4.88 -8.85 -14.18
CA PHE A 42 -5.67 -8.34 -13.08
C PHE A 42 -5.83 -6.82 -13.19
N LYS A 43 -6.86 -6.29 -12.53
CA LYS A 43 -7.10 -4.84 -12.43
C LYS A 43 -6.40 -4.26 -11.20
N VAL A 44 -6.01 -3.00 -11.28
CA VAL A 44 -5.31 -2.32 -10.21
C VAL A 44 -6.00 -1.01 -9.84
N PHE A 45 -6.44 -0.90 -8.61
CA PHE A 45 -6.85 0.36 -8.00
C PHE A 45 -5.68 0.94 -7.20
N CYS A 46 -5.33 2.19 -7.48
CA CYS A 46 -4.26 2.90 -6.79
C CYS A 46 -4.85 4.08 -6.01
N ALA A 47 -4.81 4.02 -4.67
CA ALA A 47 -5.07 5.20 -3.87
C ALA A 47 -3.98 6.25 -4.12
N GLU A 48 -4.35 7.51 -4.32
CA GLU A 48 -3.43 8.57 -4.78
C GLU A 48 -2.27 8.85 -3.83
N THR A 49 -2.45 8.59 -2.54
CA THR A 49 -1.46 8.76 -1.46
C THR A 49 -1.07 10.22 -1.24
N ARG A 50 -2.03 11.04 -0.76
CA ARG A 50 -1.77 12.42 -0.36
C ARG A 50 -0.77 12.48 0.83
N PRO A 51 0.01 13.55 0.98
CA PRO A 51 0.12 14.71 0.09
C PRO A 51 1.10 14.52 -1.08
N TYR A 52 2.01 13.53 -1.05
CA TYR A 52 3.08 13.38 -2.05
C TYR A 52 2.62 12.71 -3.36
N LEU A 53 1.49 12.00 -3.35
CA LEU A 53 0.84 11.41 -4.53
C LEU A 53 1.62 10.28 -5.21
N GLN A 54 2.36 9.45 -4.48
CA GLN A 54 3.14 8.35 -5.05
C GLN A 54 2.24 7.32 -5.76
N GLY A 55 1.07 7.04 -5.20
CA GLY A 55 0.10 6.13 -5.81
C GLY A 55 -0.35 6.62 -7.19
N ALA A 56 -0.73 7.90 -7.28
CA ALA A 56 -1.17 8.50 -8.53
C ALA A 56 -0.02 8.74 -9.51
N ARG A 57 1.13 9.24 -9.03
CA ARG A 57 2.23 9.68 -9.89
C ARG A 57 3.13 8.56 -10.39
N LEU A 58 3.30 7.51 -9.59
CA LEU A 58 4.29 6.47 -9.85
C LEU A 58 3.62 5.11 -10.04
N THR A 59 2.93 4.60 -9.03
CA THR A 59 2.36 3.24 -9.05
C THR A 59 1.39 3.04 -10.20
N SER A 60 0.42 3.94 -10.36
CA SER A 60 -0.56 3.83 -11.44
C SER A 60 0.08 3.91 -12.81
N GLY A 61 1.06 4.82 -12.98
CA GLY A 61 1.82 4.94 -14.22
C GLY A 61 2.57 3.67 -14.59
N CYS A 62 3.22 3.04 -13.61
CA CYS A 62 3.94 1.78 -13.84
C CYS A 62 3.00 0.66 -14.32
N PHE A 63 1.87 0.45 -13.66
CA PHE A 63 0.91 -0.58 -14.07
C PHE A 63 0.27 -0.28 -15.43
N ALA A 64 -0.19 0.96 -15.64
CA ALA A 64 -0.84 1.36 -16.90
C ALA A 64 0.11 1.24 -18.10
N GLN A 65 1.37 1.73 -17.98
CA GLN A 65 2.38 1.61 -19.04
C GLN A 65 2.75 0.15 -19.35
N MET A 66 2.56 -0.73 -18.39
CA MET A 66 2.76 -2.17 -18.57
C MET A 66 1.50 -2.91 -19.01
N GLY A 67 0.42 -2.19 -19.34
CA GLY A 67 -0.79 -2.74 -19.97
C GLY A 67 -1.83 -3.30 -19.00
N PHE A 68 -1.71 -3.04 -17.69
CA PHE A 68 -2.73 -3.41 -16.71
C PHE A 68 -3.88 -2.40 -16.70
N ASP A 69 -5.11 -2.88 -16.56
CA ASP A 69 -6.28 -2.03 -16.31
C ASP A 69 -6.12 -1.34 -14.97
N THR A 70 -5.88 -0.04 -14.99
CA THR A 70 -5.44 0.72 -13.82
C THR A 70 -6.32 1.92 -13.57
N THR A 71 -6.87 2.01 -12.36
CA THR A 71 -7.72 3.09 -11.89
C THR A 71 -7.08 3.82 -10.71
N VAL A 72 -6.98 5.15 -10.77
CA VAL A 72 -6.60 5.99 -9.63
C VAL A 72 -7.85 6.43 -8.88
N ILE A 73 -7.81 6.32 -7.57
CA ILE A 73 -8.84 6.86 -6.66
C ILE A 73 -8.19 7.82 -5.65
N THR A 74 -8.95 8.77 -5.13
CA THR A 74 -8.49 9.56 -3.99
C THR A 74 -8.50 8.71 -2.72
N ASP A 75 -7.69 9.08 -1.72
CA ASP A 75 -7.52 8.26 -0.50
C ASP A 75 -8.82 8.06 0.29
N ASN A 76 -9.77 8.96 0.18
CA ASN A 76 -11.08 8.87 0.82
C ASN A 76 -12.12 8.04 0.04
N MET A 77 -11.77 7.53 -1.15
CA MET A 77 -12.67 6.67 -1.96
C MET A 77 -12.45 5.17 -1.70
N VAL A 78 -11.51 4.79 -0.85
CA VAL A 78 -11.15 3.39 -0.63
C VAL A 78 -12.34 2.54 -0.18
N ALA A 79 -13.15 3.02 0.78
CA ALA A 79 -14.33 2.29 1.24
C ALA A 79 -15.35 2.06 0.10
N TYR A 80 -15.59 3.07 -0.73
CA TYR A 80 -16.45 2.95 -1.91
C TYR A 80 -15.91 1.89 -2.89
N ALA A 81 -14.61 1.94 -3.18
CA ALA A 81 -13.99 0.97 -4.09
C ALA A 81 -14.10 -0.47 -3.55
N MET A 82 -13.83 -0.69 -2.26
CA MET A 82 -13.96 -2.00 -1.63
C MET A 82 -15.40 -2.52 -1.64
N GLU A 83 -16.39 -1.63 -1.50
CA GLU A 83 -17.81 -2.01 -1.52
C GLU A 83 -18.33 -2.29 -2.94
N ARG A 84 -17.84 -1.56 -3.95
CA ARG A 84 -18.50 -1.49 -5.27
C ARG A 84 -17.70 -2.04 -6.44
N GLU A 85 -16.38 -2.09 -6.34
CA GLU A 85 -15.50 -2.37 -7.48
C GLU A 85 -14.90 -3.79 -7.45
N GLY A 86 -15.34 -4.63 -6.51
CA GLY A 86 -14.92 -6.03 -6.44
C GLY A 86 -13.44 -6.20 -6.14
N ILE A 87 -12.92 -5.46 -5.14
CA ILE A 87 -11.52 -5.61 -4.71
C ILE A 87 -11.32 -6.98 -4.05
N ASP A 88 -10.45 -7.80 -4.60
CA ASP A 88 -10.15 -9.15 -4.10
C ASP A 88 -9.06 -9.16 -3.01
N LEU A 89 -8.10 -8.23 -3.10
CA LEU A 89 -7.08 -8.08 -2.08
C LEU A 89 -6.53 -6.66 -2.01
N PHE A 90 -6.09 -6.27 -0.81
CA PHE A 90 -5.24 -5.11 -0.60
C PHE A 90 -3.78 -5.55 -0.44
N THR A 91 -2.84 -4.84 -1.05
CA THR A 91 -1.41 -5.08 -0.86
C THR A 91 -0.63 -3.77 -0.79
N SER A 92 0.39 -3.77 0.05
CA SER A 92 1.37 -2.69 0.15
C SER A 92 2.76 -3.25 0.45
N ALA A 93 3.80 -2.45 0.21
CA ALA A 93 5.08 -2.66 0.87
C ALA A 93 4.98 -2.30 2.36
N ALA A 94 6.06 -2.54 3.10
CA ALA A 94 6.27 -1.97 4.42
C ALA A 94 7.65 -1.30 4.45
N ASP A 95 7.70 -0.11 5.07
CA ASP A 95 8.97 0.56 5.37
C ASP A 95 9.66 -0.10 6.57
N THR A 96 8.88 -0.67 7.49
CA THR A 96 9.36 -1.43 8.66
C THR A 96 8.40 -2.55 8.97
N ILE A 97 8.90 -3.73 9.28
CA ILE A 97 8.15 -4.87 9.81
C ILE A 97 8.79 -5.28 11.13
N ALA A 98 8.11 -5.01 12.25
CA ALA A 98 8.58 -5.39 13.57
C ALA A 98 8.35 -6.89 13.83
N ARG A 99 9.11 -7.47 14.77
CA ARG A 99 9.04 -8.90 15.11
C ARG A 99 7.73 -9.31 15.76
N ASP A 100 7.01 -8.37 16.38
CA ASP A 100 5.68 -8.59 16.95
C ASP A 100 4.55 -8.52 15.90
N GLY A 101 4.91 -8.35 14.62
CA GLY A 101 3.98 -8.30 13.50
C GLY A 101 3.40 -6.91 13.19
N HIS A 102 3.72 -5.88 13.97
CA HIS A 102 3.37 -4.51 13.58
C HIS A 102 4.18 -4.07 12.36
N ILE A 103 3.55 -3.34 11.47
CA ILE A 103 4.23 -2.75 10.33
C ILE A 103 4.09 -1.23 10.35
N ALA A 104 5.09 -0.53 9.85
CA ALA A 104 4.95 0.87 9.45
C ALA A 104 5.00 0.96 7.93
N ASN A 105 4.07 1.71 7.38
CA ASN A 105 4.06 2.04 5.95
C ASN A 105 3.46 3.44 5.74
N LYS A 106 3.52 3.92 4.53
CA LYS A 106 3.04 5.25 4.15
C LYS A 106 1.68 5.56 4.77
N ILE A 107 1.58 6.79 5.31
CA ILE A 107 0.32 7.29 5.92
C ILE A 107 -0.89 6.95 5.05
N GLY A 108 -1.94 6.45 5.68
CA GLY A 108 -3.15 5.94 5.03
C GLY A 108 -3.22 4.41 4.95
N THR A 109 -2.11 3.68 5.14
CA THR A 109 -2.11 2.22 5.15
C THR A 109 -3.00 1.67 6.25
N PHE A 110 -2.96 2.26 7.45
CA PHE A 110 -3.76 1.79 8.58
C PHE A 110 -5.26 1.94 8.34
N GLN A 111 -5.72 3.07 7.79
CA GLN A 111 -7.13 3.23 7.44
C GLN A 111 -7.58 2.21 6.38
N ILE A 112 -6.74 1.93 5.36
CA ILE A 112 -7.04 0.94 4.33
C ILE A 112 -7.10 -0.47 4.93
N ALA A 113 -6.19 -0.81 5.84
CA ALA A 113 -6.18 -2.09 6.54
C ALA A 113 -7.44 -2.32 7.40
N ILE A 114 -7.93 -1.27 8.09
CA ILE A 114 -9.20 -1.30 8.83
C ILE A 114 -10.38 -1.59 7.88
N LEU A 115 -10.43 -0.88 6.75
CA LEU A 115 -11.48 -1.08 5.74
C LEU A 115 -11.39 -2.45 5.11
N ALA A 116 -10.21 -2.94 4.77
CA ALA A 116 -10.01 -4.29 4.24
C ALA A 116 -10.55 -5.35 5.23
N LYS A 117 -10.24 -5.21 6.52
CA LYS A 117 -10.77 -6.10 7.57
C LYS A 117 -12.30 -6.02 7.67
N TYR A 118 -12.86 -4.81 7.61
CA TYR A 118 -14.32 -4.60 7.66
C TYR A 118 -15.05 -5.27 6.50
N PHE A 119 -14.51 -5.18 5.28
CA PHE A 119 -15.09 -5.79 4.08
C PHE A 119 -14.68 -7.26 3.86
N GLY A 120 -13.88 -7.85 4.74
CA GLY A 120 -13.39 -9.23 4.61
C GLY A 120 -12.38 -9.43 3.47
N ILE A 121 -11.72 -8.36 3.03
CA ILE A 121 -10.70 -8.36 1.98
C ILE A 121 -9.35 -8.67 2.61
N PRO A 122 -8.60 -9.67 2.12
CA PRO A 122 -7.28 -9.99 2.67
C PRO A 122 -6.28 -8.84 2.39
N TYR A 123 -5.45 -8.55 3.39
CA TYR A 123 -4.34 -7.61 3.28
C TYR A 123 -3.01 -8.34 3.35
N TYR A 124 -2.25 -8.30 2.27
CA TYR A 124 -0.90 -8.88 2.20
C TYR A 124 0.16 -7.78 2.11
N VAL A 125 1.09 -7.84 3.03
CA VAL A 125 2.24 -6.93 3.12
C VAL A 125 3.44 -7.57 2.46
N THR A 126 4.17 -6.83 1.66
CA THR A 126 5.43 -7.31 1.06
C THR A 126 6.63 -6.69 1.76
N GLY A 127 7.57 -7.51 2.18
CA GLY A 127 8.78 -7.03 2.85
C GLY A 127 9.51 -8.14 3.58
N ILE A 128 10.59 -7.74 4.25
CA ILE A 128 11.41 -8.62 5.09
C ILE A 128 11.39 -8.04 6.50
N PRO A 129 11.12 -8.84 7.54
CA PRO A 129 11.12 -8.36 8.93
C PRO A 129 12.46 -7.76 9.34
N ASP A 130 12.40 -6.62 10.00
CA ASP A 130 13.56 -5.92 10.54
C ASP A 130 14.08 -6.62 11.80
N GLN A 131 15.35 -6.97 11.81
CA GLN A 131 15.94 -7.68 12.94
C GLN A 131 16.07 -6.81 14.20
N ASP A 132 16.19 -5.50 14.02
CA ASP A 132 16.41 -4.52 15.09
C ASP A 132 15.11 -3.93 15.67
N LYS A 133 13.96 -4.30 15.10
CA LYS A 133 12.63 -3.83 15.54
C LYS A 133 11.88 -4.94 16.24
N HIS A 134 11.83 -4.91 17.56
CA HIS A 134 11.17 -5.95 18.36
C HIS A 134 9.66 -5.76 18.46
N SER A 135 9.21 -4.51 18.51
CA SER A 135 7.79 -4.16 18.66
C SER A 135 7.47 -2.81 18.00
N LYS A 136 6.17 -2.46 18.02
CA LYS A 136 5.71 -1.14 17.57
C LYS A 136 6.42 0.03 18.27
N ASP A 137 6.89 -0.16 19.51
CA ASP A 137 7.52 0.90 20.31
C ASP A 137 8.90 1.27 19.76
N ASP A 138 9.51 0.39 18.95
CA ASP A 138 10.77 0.66 18.23
C ASP A 138 10.56 1.42 16.92
N ILE A 139 9.30 1.64 16.52
CA ILE A 139 8.96 2.32 15.27
C ILE A 139 8.81 3.82 15.55
N VAL A 140 9.71 4.61 14.99
CA VAL A 140 9.68 6.08 15.08
C VAL A 140 9.05 6.65 13.81
N ILE A 141 7.94 7.39 13.97
CA ILE A 141 7.27 8.04 12.84
C ILE A 141 7.90 9.39 12.54
N GLU A 142 8.44 9.51 11.34
CA GLU A 142 8.96 10.77 10.81
C GLU A 142 7.82 11.78 10.59
N MET A 143 7.96 12.97 11.15
CA MET A 143 7.07 14.10 10.87
C MET A 143 7.66 14.96 9.76
N ARG A 144 6.87 15.24 8.74
CA ARG A 144 7.25 16.04 7.57
C ARG A 144 6.66 17.44 7.60
N ASP A 145 7.06 18.26 6.62
CA ASP A 145 6.59 19.63 6.49
C ASP A 145 5.07 19.68 6.28
N PRO A 146 4.31 20.23 7.26
CA PRO A 146 2.85 20.31 7.16
C PRO A 146 2.35 21.21 6.01
N GLN A 147 3.20 22.08 5.45
CA GLN A 147 2.83 22.89 4.28
C GLN A 147 2.45 22.04 3.07
N GLN A 148 3.00 20.82 2.96
CA GLN A 148 2.63 19.89 1.90
C GLN A 148 1.18 19.40 2.01
N VAL A 149 0.59 19.42 3.20
CA VAL A 149 -0.84 19.12 3.41
C VAL A 149 -1.71 20.32 3.06
N LEU A 150 -1.25 21.52 3.39
CA LEU A 150 -1.98 22.79 3.20
C LEU A 150 -1.96 23.31 1.77
N SER A 151 -1.25 22.64 0.86
CA SER A 151 -1.17 23.06 -0.55
C SER A 151 -1.31 21.85 -1.50
N TYR A 152 -1.68 22.16 -2.73
CA TYR A 152 -1.66 21.23 -3.85
C TYR A 152 -1.04 21.90 -5.07
N ARG A 153 0.04 21.36 -5.61
CA ARG A 153 0.81 21.92 -6.73
C ARG A 153 1.23 23.38 -6.50
N GLY A 154 1.59 23.73 -5.26
CA GLY A 154 1.97 25.09 -4.87
C GLY A 154 0.81 26.05 -4.65
N ILE A 155 -0.44 25.60 -4.82
CA ILE A 155 -1.63 26.42 -4.57
C ILE A 155 -2.14 26.08 -3.16
N PRO A 156 -2.34 27.08 -2.27
CA PRO A 156 -2.93 26.87 -0.95
C PRO A 156 -4.33 26.26 -1.04
N ASN A 157 -4.60 25.25 -0.22
CA ASN A 157 -5.90 24.59 -0.14
C ASN A 157 -6.85 25.26 0.85
N THR A 158 -6.33 26.15 1.69
CA THR A 158 -7.06 26.77 2.80
C THR A 158 -6.46 28.12 3.16
N VAL A 159 -7.04 28.79 4.15
CA VAL A 159 -6.57 30.09 4.66
C VAL A 159 -5.32 29.93 5.55
N PRO A 160 -4.49 30.99 5.69
CA PRO A 160 -3.19 30.91 6.37
C PRO A 160 -3.24 30.50 7.85
N GLU A 161 -4.39 30.71 8.51
CA GLU A 161 -4.58 30.41 9.94
C GLU A 161 -4.75 28.92 10.24
N VAL A 162 -5.01 28.09 9.21
CA VAL A 162 -5.21 26.64 9.38
C VAL A 162 -3.87 25.94 9.59
N LYS A 163 -3.84 25.07 10.60
CA LYS A 163 -2.68 24.23 10.92
C LYS A 163 -2.84 22.82 10.29
N ALA A 164 -1.74 22.16 10.03
CA ALA A 164 -1.72 20.77 9.59
C ALA A 164 -0.70 19.94 10.37
N ILE A 165 -0.83 18.63 10.25
CA ILE A 165 0.18 17.64 10.66
C ILE A 165 0.48 16.77 9.46
N TYR A 166 1.72 16.27 9.35
CA TYR A 166 2.11 15.32 8.31
C TYR A 166 3.01 14.23 8.87
N PRO A 167 2.44 13.20 9.51
CA PRO A 167 3.18 11.96 9.74
C PRO A 167 3.44 11.25 8.42
N SER A 168 4.68 10.80 8.20
CA SER A 168 5.04 10.11 6.94
C SER A 168 4.42 8.72 6.82
N PHE A 169 4.25 8.05 7.96
CA PHE A 169 3.82 6.67 8.09
C PHE A 169 2.74 6.55 9.15
N ASP A 170 1.99 5.46 9.09
CA ASP A 170 1.19 4.96 10.21
C ASP A 170 1.57 3.52 10.54
N VAL A 171 1.18 3.07 11.74
CA VAL A 171 1.51 1.74 12.23
C VAL A 171 0.26 0.86 12.19
N VAL A 172 0.34 -0.25 11.47
CA VAL A 172 -0.73 -1.22 11.33
C VAL A 172 -0.49 -2.39 12.28
N PRO A 173 -1.46 -2.72 13.16
CA PRO A 173 -1.34 -3.86 14.05
C PRO A 173 -1.52 -5.20 13.31
N PRO A 174 -0.88 -6.29 13.78
CA PRO A 174 -0.86 -7.58 13.09
C PRO A 174 -2.23 -8.18 12.81
N HIS A 175 -3.22 -7.99 13.70
CA HIS A 175 -4.56 -8.56 13.53
C HIS A 175 -5.35 -8.00 12.31
N LEU A 176 -4.87 -6.95 11.67
CA LEU A 176 -5.41 -6.41 10.43
C LEU A 176 -4.71 -6.95 9.18
N ILE A 177 -3.63 -7.72 9.35
CA ILE A 177 -2.78 -8.22 8.28
C ILE A 177 -3.08 -9.70 8.09
N SER A 178 -3.32 -10.13 6.84
CA SER A 178 -3.57 -11.54 6.51
C SER A 178 -2.27 -12.34 6.37
N GLY A 179 -1.19 -11.67 6.05
CA GLY A 179 0.14 -12.26 5.99
C GLY A 179 1.19 -11.34 5.41
N VAL A 180 2.46 -11.67 5.67
CA VAL A 180 3.63 -11.01 5.09
C VAL A 180 4.22 -11.90 4.02
N VAL A 181 4.34 -11.36 2.83
CA VAL A 181 4.97 -12.04 1.67
C VAL A 181 6.45 -11.73 1.67
N THR A 182 7.25 -12.74 1.94
CA THR A 182 8.71 -12.64 2.01
C THR A 182 9.37 -13.38 0.84
N ASP A 183 10.70 -13.39 0.82
CA ASP A 183 11.50 -14.19 -0.12
C ASP A 183 11.56 -15.69 0.24
N LEU A 184 11.12 -16.07 1.43
CA LEU A 184 11.07 -17.46 1.86
C LEU A 184 9.67 -18.06 1.65
N SER A 185 8.61 -17.33 2.03
CA SER A 185 7.22 -17.79 1.95
C SER A 185 6.23 -16.69 2.32
N LEU A 186 4.94 -17.02 2.27
CA LEU A 186 3.90 -16.28 2.97
C LEU A 186 3.96 -16.63 4.47
N ILE A 187 4.18 -15.61 5.30
CA ILE A 187 4.15 -15.74 6.76
C ILE A 187 2.81 -15.21 7.24
N HIS A 188 2.02 -16.07 7.87
CA HIS A 188 0.81 -15.66 8.60
C HIS A 188 1.22 -15.09 9.96
N ILE A 189 0.71 -13.90 10.30
CA ILE A 189 1.00 -13.20 11.56
C ILE A 189 -0.15 -13.42 12.54
#